data_ef923e75f756dc8993b2f6271ae9aba3
#
_entry.id   ef923e75f756dc8993b2f6271ae9aba3
#
_cell.length_a   1.000
_cell.length_b   1.000
_cell.length_c   1.000
_cell.angle_alpha   90.00
_cell.angle_beta   90.00
_cell.angle_gamma   90.00
#
_symmetry.space_group_name_H-M   'P 1'
#
loop_
_entity.id
_entity.type
_entity.pdbx_description
1 polymer ?
#
loop_
_entity_poly.entity_id
_entity_poly.type
_entity_poly.pdbx_seq_one_letter_code
_entity_poly.pdbx_strand_id
1 'polypeptide(L)'
;VLLILSTLFALYACAPTLPHRPIEEKPAAPVTGVEKPLPDMTIIEMPAPVTVTPETTAPAVIGEEHPVPHIALLLPLQSANFGASAGAVQQGFLAAANLDQRALPVRAYGDFDENSSVVTVYRQAIANGAIAVVGPLTRNGVAALAGVQDIPVPTLSLNMVETTPAQNMYFFGMAVETEARQVAQLARKQELHQAIIVTTRDQLSKRLQSAFEDEWGISGGTILREIEFGNNSSIFADITDMPGTVVFIAADAQKARLIRPYLPNRLTIFGTSRVFAGNINTLLNYDLDGIRFVDMPWLLQADHPAVMIYPRATPPLSIDQERLYALGIDAYRLIQLLLVNRLNTSLPLDGVSGQIRLNGHTFQRAATPVWFVQGQAQPANAPVMPGVQMFPEQPVSAP
;
A
#
# COMPACT_ATOMS: atom_id res chain seq x y z
N VAL A 1 53.10 15.75 46.01
CA VAL A 1 53.28 14.66 46.98
C VAL A 1 51.90 14.22 47.43
N LEU A 2 51.32 13.18 46.89
CA LEU A 2 50.71 12.01 47.50
C LEU A 2 50.11 11.10 46.46
N LEU A 3 50.70 9.92 46.31
CA LEU A 3 50.14 8.77 45.62
C LEU A 3 48.93 8.27 46.40
N ILE A 4 47.79 7.97 45.72
CA ILE A 4 46.79 7.03 46.21
C ILE A 4 46.48 6.01 45.10
N LEU A 5 46.84 4.79 45.43
CA LEU A 5 46.68 3.51 44.74
C LEU A 5 45.21 3.10 44.81
N SER A 6 44.51 2.93 43.68
CA SER A 6 43.15 2.39 43.64
C SER A 6 43.18 0.99 43.06
N THR A 7 42.86 0.03 43.89
CA THR A 7 42.72 -1.40 43.62
C THR A 7 41.53 -1.71 42.72
N LEU A 8 41.80 -2.41 41.61
CA LEU A 8 40.81 -3.04 40.76
C LEU A 8 40.15 -4.25 41.47
N PHE A 9 38.85 -4.20 41.70
CA PHE A 9 38.05 -5.37 42.07
C PHE A 9 37.37 -5.93 40.83
N ALA A 10 37.86 -7.06 40.33
CA ALA A 10 37.21 -7.83 39.30
C ALA A 10 36.14 -8.73 39.95
N LEU A 11 34.86 -8.44 39.71
CA LEU A 11 33.76 -9.32 40.06
C LEU A 11 33.49 -10.26 38.88
N TYR A 12 33.92 -11.51 38.99
CA TYR A 12 33.49 -12.62 38.17
C TYR A 12 32.05 -13.01 38.56
N ALA A 13 31.08 -12.74 37.70
CA ALA A 13 29.73 -13.27 37.82
C ALA A 13 29.69 -14.66 37.17
N CYS A 14 29.61 -15.72 37.98
CA CYS A 14 29.28 -17.06 37.52
C CYS A 14 27.79 -17.12 37.15
N ALA A 15 27.47 -17.34 35.88
CA ALA A 15 26.14 -17.73 35.42
C ALA A 15 25.96 -19.26 35.59
N PRO A 16 24.85 -19.77 36.16
CA PRO A 16 24.61 -21.21 36.23
C PRO A 16 24.22 -21.75 34.87
N THR A 17 24.98 -22.71 34.37
CA THR A 17 24.65 -23.51 33.19
C THR A 17 23.55 -24.51 33.57
N LEU A 18 22.39 -24.40 32.91
CA LEU A 18 21.35 -25.41 32.97
C LEU A 18 21.78 -26.70 32.25
N PRO A 19 21.56 -27.87 32.81
CA PRO A 19 21.93 -29.14 32.18
C PRO A 19 21.04 -29.41 30.96
N HIS A 20 21.70 -29.64 29.82
CA HIS A 20 21.08 -30.14 28.61
C HIS A 20 20.58 -31.56 28.81
N ARG A 21 19.26 -31.81 28.75
CA ARG A 21 18.70 -33.14 28.71
C ARG A 21 18.87 -33.69 27.28
N PRO A 22 19.45 -34.89 27.10
CA PRO A 22 19.44 -35.56 25.81
C PRO A 22 18.01 -35.96 25.45
N ILE A 23 17.60 -35.67 24.22
CA ILE A 23 16.35 -36.20 23.65
C ILE A 23 16.61 -37.69 23.36
N GLU A 24 15.94 -38.58 24.09
CA GLU A 24 15.94 -40.00 23.87
C GLU A 24 15.14 -40.30 22.60
N GLU A 25 15.81 -40.71 21.55
CA GLU A 25 15.23 -41.17 20.29
C GLU A 25 14.55 -42.52 20.52
N LYS A 26 13.22 -42.55 20.44
CA LYS A 26 12.40 -43.77 20.57
C LYS A 26 12.58 -44.60 19.29
N PRO A 27 12.97 -45.87 19.37
CA PRO A 27 13.11 -46.74 18.21
C PRO A 27 11.77 -46.94 17.50
N ALA A 28 11.74 -46.78 16.19
CA ALA A 28 10.58 -47.09 15.35
C ALA A 28 10.30 -48.60 15.36
N ALA A 29 9.05 -48.94 15.58
CA ALA A 29 8.56 -50.32 15.46
C ALA A 29 8.61 -50.78 14.00
N PRO A 30 8.89 -52.09 13.76
CA PRO A 30 8.93 -52.63 12.41
C PRO A 30 7.53 -52.71 11.82
N VAL A 31 7.32 -52.08 10.66
CA VAL A 31 6.11 -52.24 9.87
C VAL A 31 6.17 -53.55 9.12
N THR A 32 5.42 -54.52 9.52
CA THR A 32 5.14 -55.73 8.75
C THR A 32 4.21 -55.40 7.61
N GLY A 33 4.78 -55.23 6.42
CA GLY A 33 4.04 -55.07 5.18
C GLY A 33 3.43 -56.39 4.77
N VAL A 34 2.11 -56.45 4.74
CA VAL A 34 1.36 -57.50 4.04
C VAL A 34 1.33 -57.12 2.56
N GLU A 35 2.12 -57.87 1.81
CA GLU A 35 2.17 -57.78 0.33
C GLU A 35 0.85 -58.35 -0.23
N LYS A 36 0.09 -57.51 -0.89
CA LYS A 36 -1.12 -57.91 -1.61
C LYS A 36 -0.71 -58.26 -3.02
N PRO A 37 -1.05 -59.45 -3.57
CA PRO A 37 -0.60 -59.86 -4.91
C PRO A 37 -1.23 -58.95 -5.97
N LEU A 38 -0.38 -58.49 -6.91
CA LEU A 38 -0.79 -57.80 -8.12
C LEU A 38 -1.57 -58.74 -9.05
N PRO A 39 -2.61 -58.26 -9.74
CA PRO A 39 -3.28 -59.03 -10.74
C PRO A 39 -2.39 -59.25 -11.98
N ASP A 40 -2.44 -60.44 -12.51
CA ASP A 40 -1.78 -60.98 -13.70
C ASP A 40 -1.98 -60.05 -14.91
N MET A 41 -0.88 -59.42 -15.41
CA MET A 41 -0.93 -58.63 -16.64
C MET A 41 -0.71 -59.55 -17.82
N THR A 42 -1.77 -59.82 -18.54
CA THR A 42 -1.70 -60.48 -19.84
C THR A 42 -0.88 -59.68 -20.82
N ILE A 43 0.19 -60.25 -21.31
CA ILE A 43 1.05 -59.64 -22.34
C ILE A 43 0.26 -59.62 -23.63
N ILE A 44 -0.12 -58.42 -24.07
CA ILE A 44 -0.66 -58.18 -25.43
C ILE A 44 0.55 -58.07 -26.36
N GLU A 45 0.66 -59.04 -27.24
CA GLU A 45 1.67 -59.08 -28.32
C GLU A 45 1.52 -57.87 -29.24
N MET A 46 2.57 -57.04 -29.30
CA MET A 46 2.61 -55.89 -30.23
C MET A 46 2.80 -56.39 -31.68
N PRO A 47 2.03 -55.89 -32.62
CA PRO A 47 2.25 -56.17 -34.05
C PRO A 47 3.57 -55.51 -34.52
N ALA A 48 4.26 -56.18 -35.44
CA ALA A 48 5.55 -55.81 -36.01
C ALA A 48 5.57 -54.36 -36.56
N PRO A 49 6.73 -53.68 -36.56
CA PRO A 49 6.82 -52.32 -37.05
C PRO A 49 6.55 -52.24 -38.56
N VAL A 50 5.51 -51.48 -38.95
CA VAL A 50 5.30 -51.12 -40.33
C VAL A 50 6.35 -50.09 -40.73
N THR A 51 7.17 -50.42 -41.73
CA THR A 51 8.15 -49.53 -42.34
C THR A 51 7.39 -48.42 -43.08
N VAL A 52 7.25 -47.24 -42.46
CA VAL A 52 6.70 -46.06 -43.10
C VAL A 52 7.84 -45.38 -43.87
N THR A 53 7.72 -45.35 -45.17
CA THR A 53 8.57 -44.54 -46.05
C THR A 53 8.45 -43.07 -45.64
N PRO A 54 9.53 -42.29 -45.52
CA PRO A 54 9.40 -40.88 -45.19
C PRO A 54 8.75 -40.13 -46.35
N GLU A 55 7.45 -39.82 -46.19
CA GLU A 55 6.81 -38.82 -47.02
C GLU A 55 7.45 -37.47 -46.69
N THR A 56 8.05 -36.83 -47.69
CA THR A 56 8.63 -35.49 -47.56
C THR A 56 7.51 -34.52 -47.23
N THR A 57 7.25 -34.31 -45.96
CA THR A 57 6.38 -33.27 -45.48
C THR A 57 7.02 -31.93 -45.82
N ALA A 58 6.39 -31.17 -46.71
CA ALA A 58 6.74 -29.78 -46.95
C ALA A 58 6.78 -29.05 -45.59
N PRO A 59 7.73 -28.08 -45.41
CA PRO A 59 7.82 -27.35 -44.17
C PRO A 59 6.45 -26.73 -43.85
N ALA A 60 5.90 -27.10 -42.69
CA ALA A 60 4.73 -26.45 -42.18
C ALA A 60 5.02 -24.95 -42.21
N VAL A 61 4.20 -24.20 -42.93
CA VAL A 61 4.21 -22.75 -42.87
C VAL A 61 3.93 -22.44 -41.39
N ILE A 62 4.94 -21.99 -40.68
CA ILE A 62 4.76 -21.45 -39.34
C ILE A 62 3.85 -20.26 -39.54
N GLY A 63 2.55 -20.47 -39.27
CA GLY A 63 1.56 -19.39 -39.30
C GLY A 63 2.11 -18.30 -38.39
N GLU A 64 2.18 -17.08 -38.88
CA GLU A 64 2.50 -15.90 -38.04
C GLU A 64 1.55 -15.96 -36.87
N GLU A 65 2.04 -16.30 -35.69
CA GLU A 65 1.27 -16.23 -34.44
C GLU A 65 0.90 -14.76 -34.27
N HIS A 66 -0.30 -14.41 -34.65
CA HIS A 66 -0.81 -13.06 -34.40
C HIS A 66 -0.77 -12.80 -32.90
N PRO A 67 -0.13 -11.72 -32.45
CA PRO A 67 -0.01 -11.41 -31.05
C PRO A 67 -1.40 -11.29 -30.39
N VAL A 68 -1.66 -12.10 -29.36
CA VAL A 68 -2.95 -12.14 -28.68
C VAL A 68 -3.18 -10.83 -27.91
N PRO A 69 -4.28 -10.10 -28.16
CA PRO A 69 -4.58 -8.88 -27.42
C PRO A 69 -4.64 -9.12 -25.91
N HIS A 70 -3.95 -8.29 -25.13
CA HIS A 70 -3.88 -8.43 -23.68
C HIS A 70 -3.59 -7.09 -22.99
N ILE A 71 -3.81 -7.04 -21.67
CA ILE A 71 -3.36 -5.95 -20.80
C ILE A 71 -1.98 -6.33 -20.26
N ALA A 72 -1.00 -5.46 -20.47
CA ALA A 72 0.34 -5.64 -19.93
C ALA A 72 0.47 -5.00 -18.54
N LEU A 73 0.93 -5.77 -17.54
CA LEU A 73 1.34 -5.25 -16.23
C LEU A 73 2.85 -5.05 -16.21
N LEU A 74 3.27 -3.79 -16.19
CA LEU A 74 4.67 -3.37 -16.17
C LEU A 74 5.08 -3.10 -14.72
N LEU A 75 5.46 -4.15 -13.98
CA LEU A 75 5.74 -4.07 -12.54
C LEU A 75 7.11 -4.68 -12.23
N PRO A 76 7.94 -4.05 -11.36
CA PRO A 76 9.29 -4.54 -11.03
C PRO A 76 9.23 -5.71 -10.04
N LEU A 77 8.66 -6.86 -10.47
CA LEU A 77 8.37 -8.02 -9.62
C LEU A 77 9.64 -8.70 -9.09
N GLN A 78 10.76 -8.61 -9.83
CA GLN A 78 12.04 -9.21 -9.44
C GLN A 78 12.95 -8.23 -8.67
N SER A 79 12.51 -6.99 -8.46
CA SER A 79 13.26 -6.00 -7.70
C SER A 79 13.39 -6.39 -6.23
N ALA A 80 14.62 -6.37 -5.69
CA ALA A 80 14.86 -6.60 -4.27
C ALA A 80 14.17 -5.55 -3.38
N ASN A 81 14.03 -4.31 -3.86
CA ASN A 81 13.45 -3.20 -3.10
C ASN A 81 11.93 -3.07 -3.29
N PHE A 82 11.43 -3.35 -4.49
CA PHE A 82 10.04 -3.08 -4.88
C PHE A 82 9.22 -4.34 -5.20
N GLY A 83 9.83 -5.52 -5.26
CA GLY A 83 9.16 -6.75 -5.64
C GLY A 83 7.94 -7.07 -4.77
N ALA A 84 8.05 -6.93 -3.46
CA ALA A 84 6.93 -7.14 -2.54
C ALA A 84 5.79 -6.11 -2.78
N SER A 85 6.13 -4.86 -3.04
CA SER A 85 5.17 -3.79 -3.36
C SER A 85 4.49 -4.04 -4.71
N ALA A 86 5.29 -4.40 -5.72
CA ALA A 86 4.80 -4.75 -7.06
C ALA A 86 3.89 -5.99 -7.03
N GLY A 87 4.24 -6.99 -6.23
CA GLY A 87 3.42 -8.19 -6.01
C GLY A 87 2.07 -7.88 -5.39
N ALA A 88 1.99 -6.96 -4.43
CA ALA A 88 0.73 -6.53 -3.84
C ALA A 88 -0.17 -5.83 -4.86
N VAL A 89 0.38 -4.94 -5.70
CA VAL A 89 -0.35 -4.31 -6.80
C VAL A 89 -0.86 -5.35 -7.79
N GLN A 90 -0.01 -6.30 -8.20
CA GLN A 90 -0.38 -7.38 -9.11
C GLN A 90 -1.54 -8.22 -8.56
N GLN A 91 -1.46 -8.61 -7.28
CA GLN A 91 -2.51 -9.39 -6.63
C GLN A 91 -3.85 -8.65 -6.63
N GLY A 92 -3.87 -7.36 -6.28
CA GLY A 92 -5.08 -6.55 -6.31
C GLY A 92 -5.65 -6.38 -7.71
N PHE A 93 -4.78 -6.13 -8.68
CA PHE A 93 -5.18 -6.03 -10.09
C PHE A 93 -5.82 -7.33 -10.60
N LEU A 94 -5.20 -8.48 -10.33
CA LEU A 94 -5.72 -9.78 -10.72
C LEU A 94 -6.99 -10.15 -9.96
N ALA A 95 -7.12 -9.77 -8.70
CA ALA A 95 -8.35 -9.97 -7.93
C ALA A 95 -9.54 -9.26 -8.59
N ALA A 96 -9.33 -8.05 -9.11
CA ALA A 96 -10.38 -7.34 -9.85
C ALA A 96 -10.61 -7.93 -11.25
N ALA A 97 -9.55 -8.29 -11.96
CA ALA A 97 -9.65 -8.89 -13.29
C ALA A 97 -10.41 -10.23 -13.26
N ASN A 98 -10.18 -11.06 -12.26
CA ASN A 98 -10.82 -12.37 -12.11
C ASN A 98 -12.34 -12.30 -11.83
N LEU A 99 -12.84 -11.16 -11.38
CA LEU A 99 -14.28 -10.93 -11.20
C LEU A 99 -14.97 -10.45 -12.47
N ASP A 100 -14.22 -9.99 -13.46
CA ASP A 100 -14.76 -9.51 -14.73
C ASP A 100 -14.80 -10.64 -15.76
N GLN A 101 -15.99 -11.11 -16.07
CA GLN A 101 -16.21 -12.19 -17.08
C GLN A 101 -15.77 -11.79 -18.50
N ARG A 102 -15.54 -10.52 -18.77
CA ARG A 102 -15.10 -9.99 -20.07
C ARG A 102 -13.65 -9.51 -20.03
N ALA A 103 -12.92 -9.86 -18.95
CA ALA A 103 -11.53 -9.47 -18.80
C ALA A 103 -10.69 -9.92 -20.00
N LEU A 104 -9.89 -9.01 -20.52
CA LEU A 104 -8.82 -9.36 -21.43
C LEU A 104 -7.75 -10.17 -20.69
N PRO A 105 -7.02 -11.05 -21.37
CA PRO A 105 -5.85 -11.70 -20.78
C PRO A 105 -4.91 -10.66 -20.16
N VAL A 106 -4.37 -10.96 -18.97
CA VAL A 106 -3.41 -10.11 -18.28
C VAL A 106 -2.04 -10.80 -18.35
N ARG A 107 -1.01 -10.08 -18.84
CA ARG A 107 0.36 -10.58 -18.87
C ARG A 107 1.27 -9.68 -18.06
N ALA A 108 2.00 -10.26 -17.10
CA ALA A 108 2.98 -9.54 -16.31
C ALA A 108 4.33 -9.48 -17.06
N TYR A 109 4.91 -8.29 -17.07
CA TYR A 109 6.23 -8.00 -17.59
C TYR A 109 7.06 -7.48 -16.42
N GLY A 110 7.69 -8.41 -15.70
CA GLY A 110 8.30 -8.14 -14.39
C GLY A 110 9.81 -8.31 -14.32
N ASP A 111 10.43 -8.76 -15.41
CA ASP A 111 11.86 -9.11 -15.46
C ASP A 111 12.70 -7.88 -15.83
N PHE A 112 12.49 -6.75 -15.15
CA PHE A 112 13.28 -5.55 -15.40
C PHE A 112 13.78 -4.92 -14.09
N ASP A 113 14.96 -4.32 -14.20
CA ASP A 113 15.49 -3.43 -13.18
C ASP A 113 14.92 -2.02 -13.38
N GLU A 114 14.56 -1.37 -12.30
CA GLU A 114 13.74 -0.14 -12.24
C GLU A 114 14.29 1.05 -13.04
N ASN A 115 15.59 1.05 -13.32
CA ASN A 115 16.28 2.24 -13.80
C ASN A 115 16.62 2.25 -15.30
N SER A 116 16.68 1.12 -15.97
CA SER A 116 17.27 1.09 -17.32
C SER A 116 16.45 0.39 -18.40
N SER A 117 15.50 -0.45 -18.05
CA SER A 117 14.86 -1.34 -19.02
C SER A 117 13.36 -1.15 -19.20
N VAL A 118 12.70 -0.28 -18.42
CA VAL A 118 11.25 -0.10 -18.47
C VAL A 118 10.73 0.27 -19.86
N VAL A 119 11.42 1.15 -20.59
CA VAL A 119 11.04 1.55 -21.96
C VAL A 119 11.20 0.40 -22.96
N THR A 120 12.25 -0.41 -22.80
CA THR A 120 12.47 -1.59 -23.63
C THR A 120 11.37 -2.62 -23.39
N VAL A 121 11.05 -2.90 -22.11
CA VAL A 121 10.00 -3.83 -21.74
C VAL A 121 8.61 -3.33 -22.17
N TYR A 122 8.37 -2.03 -22.10
CA TYR A 122 7.16 -1.41 -22.64
C TYR A 122 7.01 -1.69 -24.14
N ARG A 123 8.06 -1.43 -24.94
CA ARG A 123 8.06 -1.70 -26.39
C ARG A 123 7.87 -3.18 -26.70
N GLN A 124 8.48 -4.06 -25.92
CA GLN A 124 8.28 -5.49 -26.03
C GLN A 124 6.84 -5.90 -25.75
N ALA A 125 6.20 -5.33 -24.72
CA ALA A 125 4.79 -5.60 -24.42
C ALA A 125 3.88 -5.20 -25.60
N ILE A 126 4.13 -4.03 -26.20
CA ILE A 126 3.40 -3.57 -27.40
C ILE A 126 3.62 -4.52 -28.58
N ALA A 127 4.88 -4.92 -28.85
CA ALA A 127 5.20 -5.87 -29.93
C ALA A 127 4.53 -7.23 -29.72
N ASN A 128 4.33 -7.64 -28.47
CA ASN A 128 3.63 -8.88 -28.10
C ASN A 128 2.10 -8.76 -28.11
N GLY A 129 1.54 -7.62 -28.55
CA GLY A 129 0.10 -7.41 -28.70
C GLY A 129 -0.60 -6.80 -27.50
N ALA A 130 0.12 -6.12 -26.61
CA ALA A 130 -0.54 -5.36 -25.55
C ALA A 130 -1.39 -4.23 -26.15
N ILE A 131 -2.66 -4.17 -25.79
CA ILE A 131 -3.61 -3.11 -26.21
C ILE A 131 -3.84 -2.07 -25.11
N ALA A 132 -3.33 -2.34 -23.92
CA ALA A 132 -3.25 -1.41 -22.81
C ALA A 132 -2.09 -1.79 -21.89
N VAL A 133 -1.52 -0.80 -21.17
CA VAL A 133 -0.42 -1.01 -20.23
C VAL A 133 -0.77 -0.41 -18.88
N VAL A 134 -0.50 -1.14 -17.80
CA VAL A 134 -0.60 -0.66 -16.41
C VAL A 134 0.76 -0.77 -15.74
N GLY A 135 1.24 0.32 -15.19
CA GLY A 135 2.61 0.53 -14.76
C GLY A 135 3.34 1.53 -15.66
N PRO A 136 4.58 1.86 -15.34
CA PRO A 136 5.37 1.35 -14.22
C PRO A 136 4.91 1.88 -12.85
N LEU A 137 5.43 1.25 -11.78
CA LEU A 137 5.07 1.57 -10.38
C LEU A 137 6.02 2.60 -9.76
N THR A 138 7.30 2.56 -10.11
CA THR A 138 8.31 3.42 -9.50
C THR A 138 8.34 4.81 -10.16
N ARG A 139 8.68 5.84 -9.37
CA ARG A 139 8.79 7.21 -9.88
C ARG A 139 9.80 7.33 -11.03
N ASN A 140 10.96 6.66 -10.90
CA ASN A 140 11.99 6.65 -11.94
C ASN A 140 11.51 5.96 -13.22
N GLY A 141 10.82 4.82 -13.08
CA GLY A 141 10.23 4.12 -14.23
C GLY A 141 9.18 4.97 -14.95
N VAL A 142 8.32 5.66 -14.19
CA VAL A 142 7.32 6.58 -14.76
C VAL A 142 8.00 7.76 -15.47
N ALA A 143 9.04 8.35 -14.87
CA ALA A 143 9.80 9.44 -15.49
C ALA A 143 10.46 9.01 -16.81
N ALA A 144 11.05 7.79 -16.83
CA ALA A 144 11.66 7.22 -18.03
C ALA A 144 10.62 6.99 -19.15
N LEU A 145 9.45 6.44 -18.81
CA LEU A 145 8.38 6.21 -19.78
C LEU A 145 7.74 7.52 -20.27
N ALA A 146 7.57 8.50 -19.38
CA ALA A 146 7.03 9.82 -19.71
C ALA A 146 7.94 10.62 -20.67
N GLY A 147 9.23 10.27 -20.75
CA GLY A 147 10.15 10.83 -21.76
C GLY A 147 9.97 10.23 -23.16
N VAL A 148 9.14 9.21 -23.34
CA VAL A 148 8.87 8.60 -24.65
C VAL A 148 7.80 9.41 -25.38
N GLN A 149 8.09 9.83 -26.59
CA GLN A 149 7.17 10.68 -27.37
C GLN A 149 5.95 9.92 -27.89
N ASP A 150 6.12 8.64 -28.23
CA ASP A 150 5.05 7.80 -28.80
C ASP A 150 4.60 6.74 -27.78
N ILE A 151 3.39 6.91 -27.28
CA ILE A 151 2.65 5.98 -26.42
C ILE A 151 1.40 5.52 -27.20
N PRO A 152 1.51 4.40 -27.96
CA PRO A 152 0.49 4.01 -28.94
C PRO A 152 -0.81 3.48 -28.33
N VAL A 153 -0.78 3.02 -27.07
CA VAL A 153 -1.94 2.43 -26.38
C VAL A 153 -2.20 3.14 -25.05
N PRO A 154 -3.44 3.08 -24.53
CA PRO A 154 -3.74 3.59 -23.19
C PRO A 154 -2.78 3.01 -22.16
N THR A 155 -2.06 3.90 -21.46
CA THR A 155 -1.03 3.55 -20.50
C THR A 155 -1.31 4.24 -19.18
N LEU A 156 -1.57 3.46 -18.13
CA LEU A 156 -1.86 3.92 -16.77
C LEU A 156 -0.64 3.73 -15.88
N SER A 157 0.18 4.75 -15.73
CA SER A 157 1.31 4.73 -14.79
C SER A 157 0.83 4.78 -13.34
N LEU A 158 1.46 3.98 -12.46
CA LEU A 158 1.06 3.83 -11.06
C LEU A 158 1.84 4.75 -10.10
N ASN A 159 2.36 5.83 -10.63
CA ASN A 159 2.99 6.91 -9.88
C ASN A 159 2.83 8.21 -10.66
N MET A 160 3.23 9.33 -10.07
CA MET A 160 3.14 10.65 -10.67
C MET A 160 4.50 11.27 -10.84
N VAL A 161 4.67 12.01 -11.96
CA VAL A 161 5.84 12.85 -12.23
C VAL A 161 5.35 14.18 -12.81
N GLU A 162 6.11 15.23 -12.57
CA GLU A 162 5.84 16.55 -13.12
C GLU A 162 6.34 16.62 -14.56
N THR A 163 5.46 16.35 -15.50
CA THR A 163 5.77 16.38 -16.94
C THR A 163 4.51 16.62 -17.76
N THR A 164 4.69 17.01 -19.02
CA THR A 164 3.59 17.00 -19.99
C THR A 164 3.48 15.59 -20.55
N PRO A 165 2.41 14.83 -20.24
CA PRO A 165 2.27 13.46 -20.69
C PRO A 165 1.99 13.35 -22.19
N ALA A 166 2.39 12.25 -22.81
CA ALA A 166 1.90 11.85 -24.13
C ALA A 166 0.38 11.62 -24.09
N GLN A 167 -0.29 11.71 -25.24
CA GLN A 167 -1.75 11.69 -25.36
C GLN A 167 -2.41 10.49 -24.67
N ASN A 168 -1.83 9.29 -24.76
CA ASN A 168 -2.37 8.05 -24.19
C ASN A 168 -1.80 7.71 -22.83
N MET A 169 -1.01 8.57 -22.21
CA MET A 169 -0.41 8.34 -20.91
C MET A 169 -1.22 8.99 -19.81
N TYR A 170 -1.59 8.21 -18.82
CA TYR A 170 -2.35 8.63 -17.64
C TYR A 170 -1.59 8.27 -16.37
N PHE A 171 -1.86 9.02 -15.30
CA PHE A 171 -1.22 8.83 -14.00
C PHE A 171 -2.26 8.49 -12.94
N PHE A 172 -1.97 7.48 -12.13
CA PHE A 172 -2.73 7.13 -10.95
C PHE A 172 -1.78 6.61 -9.89
N GLY A 173 -1.73 7.22 -8.72
CA GLY A 173 -0.77 6.84 -7.69
C GLY A 173 -1.23 7.18 -6.28
N MET A 174 -0.42 6.76 -5.32
CA MET A 174 -0.63 7.02 -3.90
C MET A 174 0.39 8.03 -3.39
N ALA A 175 0.45 9.20 -4.04
CA ALA A 175 1.32 10.25 -3.56
C ALA A 175 0.81 10.77 -2.21
N VAL A 176 1.59 10.58 -1.15
CA VAL A 176 1.26 11.04 0.20
C VAL A 176 1.17 12.56 0.30
N GLU A 177 1.82 13.27 -0.62
CA GLU A 177 1.69 14.72 -0.79
C GLU A 177 0.25 15.13 -1.12
N THR A 178 -0.46 14.32 -1.89
CA THR A 178 -1.90 14.56 -2.17
C THR A 178 -2.74 14.44 -0.90
N GLU A 179 -2.40 13.53 -0.01
CA GLU A 179 -3.06 13.39 1.30
C GLU A 179 -2.78 14.61 2.19
N ALA A 180 -1.53 15.11 2.21
CA ALA A 180 -1.18 16.31 2.96
C ALA A 180 -1.97 17.54 2.47
N ARG A 181 -2.12 17.72 1.15
CA ARG A 181 -2.98 18.76 0.55
C ARG A 181 -4.45 18.56 0.94
N GLN A 182 -4.97 17.34 0.86
CA GLN A 182 -6.35 17.03 1.27
C GLN A 182 -6.59 17.35 2.75
N VAL A 183 -5.63 17.06 3.62
CA VAL A 183 -5.68 17.39 5.05
C VAL A 183 -5.72 18.90 5.26
N ALA A 184 -4.91 19.68 4.55
CA ALA A 184 -4.97 21.14 4.60
C ALA A 184 -6.36 21.66 4.21
N GLN A 185 -6.94 21.14 3.11
CA GLN A 185 -8.30 21.49 2.69
C GLN A 185 -9.36 21.10 3.73
N LEU A 186 -9.24 19.93 4.37
CA LEU A 186 -10.16 19.49 5.42
C LEU A 186 -10.07 20.39 6.65
N ALA A 187 -8.88 20.80 7.05
CA ALA A 187 -8.68 21.73 8.15
C ALA A 187 -9.30 23.11 7.82
N ARG A 188 -9.11 23.61 6.61
CA ARG A 188 -9.73 24.88 6.15
C ARG A 188 -11.27 24.81 6.15
N LYS A 189 -11.86 23.69 5.75
CA LYS A 189 -13.32 23.47 5.81
C LYS A 189 -13.88 23.48 7.23
N GLN A 190 -13.03 23.26 8.26
CA GLN A 190 -13.37 23.38 9.67
C GLN A 190 -13.07 24.77 10.23
N GLU A 191 -12.89 25.77 9.36
CA GLU A 191 -12.60 27.17 9.71
C GLU A 191 -11.32 27.35 10.53
N LEU A 192 -10.37 26.43 10.39
CA LEU A 192 -9.04 26.59 10.98
C LEU A 192 -8.19 27.45 10.05
N HIS A 193 -7.55 28.49 10.59
CA HIS A 193 -6.82 29.50 9.83
C HIS A 193 -5.33 29.53 10.13
N GLN A 194 -4.91 28.95 11.24
CA GLN A 194 -3.54 28.91 11.72
C GLN A 194 -3.04 27.48 11.79
N ALA A 195 -1.77 27.26 11.48
CA ALA A 195 -1.17 25.92 11.52
C ALA A 195 0.15 25.90 12.30
N ILE A 196 0.34 24.84 13.08
CA ILE A 196 1.63 24.40 13.59
C ILE A 196 1.98 23.11 12.83
N ILE A 197 3.17 23.05 12.25
CA ILE A 197 3.61 21.86 11.51
C ILE A 197 4.69 21.16 12.33
N VAL A 198 4.49 19.86 12.57
CA VAL A 198 5.47 19.02 13.27
C VAL A 198 6.04 18.01 12.28
N THR A 199 7.34 18.09 12.06
CA THR A 199 8.07 17.24 11.12
C THR A 199 9.10 16.37 11.83
N THR A 200 9.70 15.45 11.08
CA THR A 200 10.88 14.68 11.46
C THR A 200 12.01 14.91 10.46
N ARG A 201 13.20 14.37 10.72
CA ARG A 201 14.36 14.57 9.83
C ARG A 201 14.29 13.77 8.52
N ASP A 202 13.34 12.83 8.40
CA ASP A 202 13.25 12.02 7.19
C ASP A 202 12.72 12.82 6.00
N GLN A 203 13.15 12.41 4.81
CA GLN A 203 12.83 13.11 3.57
C GLN A 203 11.33 13.08 3.23
N LEU A 204 10.63 12.01 3.63
CA LEU A 204 9.19 11.91 3.39
C LEU A 204 8.43 12.93 4.25
N SER A 205 8.82 13.10 5.50
CA SER A 205 8.26 14.13 6.40
C SER A 205 8.40 15.53 5.80
N LYS A 206 9.57 15.85 5.23
CA LYS A 206 9.78 17.14 4.55
C LYS A 206 8.91 17.35 3.32
N ARG A 207 8.67 16.28 2.55
CA ARG A 207 7.76 16.34 1.38
C ARG A 207 6.31 16.54 1.81
N LEU A 208 5.87 15.90 2.91
CA LEU A 208 4.54 16.10 3.50
C LEU A 208 4.37 17.54 4.00
N GLN A 209 5.39 18.06 4.68
CA GLN A 209 5.43 19.46 5.13
C GLN A 209 5.22 20.40 3.94
N SER A 210 6.08 20.32 2.91
CA SER A 210 6.01 21.19 1.75
C SER A 210 4.64 21.15 1.06
N ALA A 211 4.09 19.94 0.88
CA ALA A 211 2.77 19.79 0.24
C ALA A 211 1.62 20.37 1.07
N PHE A 212 1.69 20.28 2.40
CA PHE A 212 0.73 20.91 3.29
C PHE A 212 0.85 22.44 3.26
N GLU A 213 2.08 22.96 3.34
CA GLU A 213 2.39 24.41 3.30
C GLU A 213 1.88 25.07 2.03
N ASP A 214 2.15 24.46 0.87
CA ASP A 214 1.71 24.94 -0.43
C ASP A 214 0.18 25.09 -0.46
N GLU A 215 -0.55 24.03 -0.10
CA GLU A 215 -2.02 24.05 -0.12
C GLU A 215 -2.61 24.95 0.96
N TRP A 216 -1.97 25.00 2.14
CA TRP A 216 -2.38 25.85 3.25
C TRP A 216 -2.27 27.33 2.87
N GLY A 217 -1.14 27.72 2.24
CA GLY A 217 -0.92 29.09 1.74
C GLY A 217 -1.89 29.49 0.63
N ILE A 218 -2.11 28.61 -0.37
CA ILE A 218 -3.10 28.82 -1.44
C ILE A 218 -4.50 29.04 -0.86
N SER A 219 -4.85 28.33 0.21
CA SER A 219 -6.14 28.46 0.90
C SER A 219 -6.24 29.69 1.83
N GLY A 220 -5.20 30.51 1.93
CA GLY A 220 -5.17 31.70 2.82
C GLY A 220 -4.95 31.35 4.30
N GLY A 221 -4.33 30.24 4.60
CA GLY A 221 -3.92 29.86 5.95
C GLY A 221 -2.56 30.47 6.32
N THR A 222 -2.31 30.63 7.63
CA THR A 222 -1.05 31.15 8.18
C THR A 222 -0.33 30.04 8.96
N ILE A 223 0.99 29.93 8.77
CA ILE A 223 1.83 29.02 9.55
C ILE A 223 2.36 29.81 10.74
N LEU A 224 2.03 29.36 11.94
CA LEU A 224 2.51 29.97 13.18
C LEU A 224 3.90 29.46 13.56
N ARG A 225 4.12 28.17 13.34
CA ARG A 225 5.35 27.51 13.81
C ARG A 225 5.60 26.22 13.02
N GLU A 226 6.89 25.98 12.76
CA GLU A 226 7.42 24.73 12.25
C GLU A 226 8.32 24.10 13.32
N ILE A 227 8.12 22.82 13.62
CA ILE A 227 8.81 22.10 14.67
C ILE A 227 9.40 20.82 14.08
N GLU A 228 10.73 20.69 14.11
CA GLU A 228 11.40 19.44 13.79
C GLU A 228 11.57 18.59 15.05
N PHE A 229 10.84 17.48 15.16
CA PHE A 229 10.90 16.58 16.29
C PHE A 229 12.10 15.64 16.21
N GLY A 230 13.04 15.83 17.14
CA GLY A 230 14.27 15.03 17.29
C GLY A 230 14.29 14.18 18.57
N ASN A 231 13.15 13.66 19.03
CA ASN A 231 12.95 12.92 20.28
C ASN A 231 13.05 13.76 21.58
N ASN A 232 13.11 15.07 21.49
CA ASN A 232 13.02 15.96 22.64
C ASN A 232 11.59 16.54 22.75
N SER A 233 10.87 16.17 23.78
CA SER A 233 9.48 16.60 24.01
C SER A 233 9.35 18.02 24.57
N SER A 234 10.42 18.58 25.16
CA SER A 234 10.39 19.94 25.73
C SER A 234 10.07 21.03 24.70
N ILE A 235 10.26 20.72 23.40
CA ILE A 235 9.91 21.64 22.30
C ILE A 235 8.41 21.93 22.18
N PHE A 236 7.55 21.15 22.83
CA PHE A 236 6.10 21.30 22.86
C PHE A 236 5.57 22.03 24.12
N ALA A 237 6.43 22.36 25.08
CA ALA A 237 6.03 22.85 26.40
C ALA A 237 5.25 24.18 26.36
N ASP A 238 5.44 24.98 25.33
CA ASP A 238 4.79 26.27 25.10
C ASP A 238 3.57 26.19 24.18
N ILE A 239 3.24 24.99 23.68
CA ILE A 239 2.03 24.79 22.87
C ILE A 239 0.84 24.68 23.81
N THR A 240 -0.03 25.68 23.73
CA THR A 240 -1.28 25.75 24.51
C THR A 240 -2.49 25.51 23.60
N ASP A 241 -3.68 25.48 24.20
CA ASP A 241 -4.93 25.45 23.45
C ASP A 241 -5.13 26.78 22.70
N MET A 242 -5.07 26.73 21.38
CA MET A 242 -5.18 27.89 20.49
C MET A 242 -6.37 27.72 19.56
N PRO A 243 -7.50 28.41 19.81
CA PRO A 243 -8.66 28.35 18.93
C PRO A 243 -8.32 28.71 17.46
N GLY A 244 -8.92 27.98 16.51
CA GLY A 244 -8.69 28.22 15.08
C GLY A 244 -7.34 27.70 14.56
N THR A 245 -6.58 26.96 15.39
CA THR A 245 -5.29 26.40 15.04
C THR A 245 -5.36 24.89 14.81
N VAL A 246 -4.71 24.43 13.76
CA VAL A 246 -4.47 23.01 13.48
C VAL A 246 -3.01 22.65 13.75
N VAL A 247 -2.78 21.47 14.29
CA VAL A 247 -1.43 20.85 14.30
C VAL A 247 -1.39 19.80 13.20
N PHE A 248 -0.50 19.97 12.24
CA PHE A 248 -0.24 18.96 11.22
C PHE A 248 1.00 18.14 11.59
N ILE A 249 0.83 16.82 11.80
CA ILE A 249 1.92 15.89 12.10
C ILE A 249 2.35 15.20 10.81
N ALA A 250 3.46 15.64 10.26
CA ALA A 250 4.10 15.04 9.08
C ALA A 250 5.06 13.91 9.51
N ALA A 251 4.51 12.82 10.06
CA ALA A 251 5.30 11.72 10.60
C ALA A 251 4.60 10.36 10.39
N ASP A 252 5.33 9.27 10.64
CA ASP A 252 4.76 7.93 10.72
C ASP A 252 4.06 7.68 12.07
N ALA A 253 3.39 6.52 12.17
CA ALA A 253 2.67 6.11 13.39
C ALA A 253 3.57 6.04 14.63
N GLN A 254 4.81 5.60 14.48
CA GLN A 254 5.74 5.47 15.60
C GLN A 254 6.11 6.83 16.18
N LYS A 255 6.43 7.79 15.31
CA LYS A 255 6.76 9.16 15.72
C LYS A 255 5.52 9.92 16.20
N ALA A 256 4.39 9.73 15.55
CA ALA A 256 3.12 10.35 15.97
C ALA A 256 2.74 9.96 17.40
N ARG A 257 2.92 8.69 17.81
CA ARG A 257 2.72 8.22 19.20
C ARG A 257 3.62 8.93 20.20
N LEU A 258 4.85 9.26 19.80
CA LEU A 258 5.78 10.01 20.67
C LEU A 258 5.46 11.51 20.74
N ILE A 259 4.77 12.06 19.74
CA ILE A 259 4.44 13.49 19.65
C ILE A 259 3.11 13.80 20.34
N ARG A 260 2.08 13.00 20.03
CA ARG A 260 0.68 13.28 20.40
C ARG A 260 0.47 13.53 21.91
N PRO A 261 1.07 12.77 22.86
CA PRO A 261 0.85 12.97 24.29
C PRO A 261 1.30 14.33 24.82
N TYR A 262 2.15 15.04 24.10
CA TYR A 262 2.65 16.37 24.50
C TYR A 262 1.82 17.53 23.91
N LEU A 263 0.85 17.22 23.10
CA LEU A 263 -0.05 18.22 22.49
C LEU A 263 -1.36 18.32 23.26
N PRO A 264 -1.88 19.53 23.50
CA PRO A 264 -3.18 19.72 24.18
C PRO A 264 -4.31 18.94 23.53
N ASN A 265 -5.19 18.33 24.33
CA ASN A 265 -6.28 17.48 23.84
C ASN A 265 -7.36 18.25 23.06
N ARG A 266 -7.48 19.56 23.25
CA ARG A 266 -8.46 20.40 22.55
C ARG A 266 -7.97 20.88 21.18
N LEU A 267 -6.68 20.79 20.90
CA LEU A 267 -6.16 21.14 19.59
C LEU A 267 -6.65 20.15 18.53
N THR A 268 -7.03 20.68 17.40
CA THR A 268 -7.31 19.84 16.22
C THR A 268 -6.00 19.37 15.63
N ILE A 269 -5.79 18.06 15.60
CA ILE A 269 -4.55 17.45 15.12
C ILE A 269 -4.86 16.63 13.88
N PHE A 270 -4.11 16.86 12.82
CA PHE A 270 -4.18 16.10 11.58
C PHE A 270 -2.85 15.42 11.24
N GLY A 271 -2.95 14.26 10.61
CA GLY A 271 -1.85 13.55 9.95
C GLY A 271 -2.29 13.04 8.57
N THR A 272 -1.43 12.30 7.90
CA THR A 272 -1.75 11.54 6.68
C THR A 272 -1.99 10.07 7.03
N SER A 273 -2.27 9.22 6.04
CA SER A 273 -2.35 7.75 6.22
C SER A 273 -1.12 7.15 6.91
N ARG A 274 0.02 7.84 6.91
CA ARG A 274 1.27 7.40 7.56
C ARG A 274 1.16 7.24 9.08
N VAL A 275 0.23 7.93 9.74
CA VAL A 275 0.00 7.77 11.19
C VAL A 275 -0.75 6.48 11.53
N PHE A 276 -1.26 5.73 10.52
CA PHE A 276 -2.04 4.52 10.71
C PHE A 276 -1.29 3.26 10.32
N ALA A 277 -1.07 2.39 11.29
CA ALA A 277 -0.41 1.08 11.13
C ALA A 277 -1.36 -0.11 11.33
N GLY A 278 -2.69 0.13 11.28
CA GLY A 278 -3.73 -0.89 11.43
C GLY A 278 -4.44 -0.85 12.78
N ASN A 279 -5.62 -1.50 12.83
CA ASN A 279 -6.45 -1.60 14.03
C ASN A 279 -6.17 -2.85 14.89
N ILE A 280 -5.21 -3.70 14.50
CA ILE A 280 -4.93 -4.97 15.21
C ILE A 280 -4.44 -4.72 16.63
N ASN A 281 -3.63 -3.68 16.83
CA ASN A 281 -3.09 -3.35 18.14
C ASN A 281 -3.68 -2.03 18.67
N THR A 282 -4.90 -2.11 19.17
CA THR A 282 -5.64 -0.96 19.71
C THR A 282 -4.92 -0.28 20.87
N LEU A 283 -4.25 -1.04 21.74
CA LEU A 283 -3.51 -0.48 22.88
C LEU A 283 -2.41 0.49 22.44
N LEU A 284 -1.67 0.16 21.41
CA LEU A 284 -0.64 1.07 20.86
C LEU A 284 -1.24 2.31 20.18
N ASN A 285 -2.48 2.23 19.74
CA ASN A 285 -3.13 3.35 19.07
C ASN A 285 -3.81 4.34 20.03
N TYR A 286 -3.93 4.02 21.34
CA TYR A 286 -4.46 4.98 22.33
C TYR A 286 -3.63 6.27 22.38
N ASP A 287 -2.31 6.17 22.18
CA ASP A 287 -1.44 7.35 22.11
C ASP A 287 -1.74 8.25 20.89
N LEU A 288 -2.55 7.77 19.93
CA LEU A 288 -2.95 8.52 18.74
C LEU A 288 -4.37 9.10 18.85
N ASP A 289 -5.07 8.86 19.95
CA ASP A 289 -6.46 9.30 20.11
C ASP A 289 -6.62 10.80 19.83
N GLY A 290 -7.67 11.12 19.09
CA GLY A 290 -8.00 12.47 18.65
C GLY A 290 -7.25 12.93 17.41
N ILE A 291 -6.25 12.19 16.90
CA ILE A 291 -5.64 12.51 15.60
C ILE A 291 -6.64 12.18 14.50
N ARG A 292 -6.82 13.16 13.61
CA ARG A 292 -7.57 13.04 12.35
C ARG A 292 -6.62 12.79 11.21
N PHE A 293 -7.02 11.97 10.26
CA PHE A 293 -6.18 11.68 9.09
C PHE A 293 -7.05 11.26 7.91
N VAL A 294 -6.45 10.87 6.81
CA VAL A 294 -7.15 10.34 5.63
C VAL A 294 -6.55 9.00 5.24
N ASP A 295 -7.40 8.02 4.89
CA ASP A 295 -6.93 6.73 4.37
C ASP A 295 -8.00 6.11 3.45
N MET A 296 -7.75 4.90 2.97
CA MET A 296 -8.58 4.21 1.99
C MET A 296 -9.82 3.55 2.59
N PRO A 297 -10.98 3.56 1.90
CA PRO A 297 -12.12 2.72 2.27
C PRO A 297 -11.73 1.25 2.44
N TRP A 298 -10.82 0.73 1.61
CA TRP A 298 -10.30 -0.64 1.69
C TRP A 298 -9.85 -1.05 3.09
N LEU A 299 -9.20 -0.17 3.82
CA LEU A 299 -8.68 -0.45 5.17
C LEU A 299 -9.71 -0.20 6.28
N LEU A 300 -10.69 0.67 6.05
CA LEU A 300 -11.50 1.28 7.09
C LEU A 300 -12.98 0.90 7.03
N GLN A 301 -13.48 0.52 5.86
CA GLN A 301 -14.89 0.33 5.58
C GLN A 301 -15.11 -1.01 4.87
N ALA A 302 -15.04 -2.10 5.63
CA ALA A 302 -15.20 -3.45 5.08
C ALA A 302 -16.59 -3.69 4.46
N ASP A 303 -17.60 -2.94 4.92
CA ASP A 303 -18.98 -2.95 4.46
C ASP A 303 -19.28 -1.98 3.31
N HIS A 304 -18.26 -1.22 2.85
CA HIS A 304 -18.41 -0.32 1.73
C HIS A 304 -18.71 -1.09 0.43
N PRO A 305 -19.73 -0.70 -0.37
CA PRO A 305 -20.13 -1.44 -1.57
C PRO A 305 -18.99 -1.70 -2.56
N ALA A 306 -18.08 -0.74 -2.72
CA ALA A 306 -16.93 -0.92 -3.61
C ALA A 306 -15.86 -1.87 -3.01
N VAL A 307 -15.84 -2.08 -1.70
CA VAL A 307 -14.84 -2.89 -1.00
C VAL A 307 -15.27 -4.36 -0.89
N MET A 308 -16.53 -4.59 -0.48
CA MET A 308 -17.03 -5.92 -0.12
C MET A 308 -17.06 -6.93 -1.27
N ILE A 309 -16.99 -6.45 -2.52
CA ILE A 309 -17.01 -7.32 -3.71
C ILE A 309 -15.65 -7.98 -4.00
N TYR A 310 -14.56 -7.45 -3.46
CA TYR A 310 -13.23 -7.97 -3.74
C TYR A 310 -12.71 -8.86 -2.59
N PRO A 311 -12.06 -9.99 -2.91
CA PRO A 311 -11.45 -10.83 -1.90
C PRO A 311 -10.26 -10.13 -1.24
N ARG A 312 -10.00 -10.45 0.02
CA ARG A 312 -8.75 -10.07 0.70
C ARG A 312 -7.61 -10.98 0.25
N ALA A 313 -6.39 -10.45 0.29
CA ALA A 313 -5.21 -11.24 -0.05
C ALA A 313 -4.99 -12.39 0.95
N THR A 314 -4.52 -13.52 0.44
CA THR A 314 -4.14 -14.69 1.23
C THR A 314 -2.75 -15.15 0.80
N PRO A 315 -1.74 -15.16 1.70
CA PRO A 315 -1.81 -14.74 3.11
C PRO A 315 -2.08 -13.22 3.30
N PRO A 316 -2.49 -12.79 4.52
CA PRO A 316 -2.72 -11.37 4.82
C PRO A 316 -1.49 -10.52 4.54
N LEU A 317 -1.70 -9.34 3.99
CA LEU A 317 -0.67 -8.37 3.66
C LEU A 317 -0.42 -7.39 4.83
N SER A 318 0.74 -6.74 4.83
CA SER A 318 0.97 -5.59 5.70
C SER A 318 0.07 -4.41 5.29
N ILE A 319 -0.16 -3.44 6.19
CA ILE A 319 -1.02 -2.28 5.90
C ILE A 319 -0.56 -1.50 4.66
N ASP A 320 0.74 -1.32 4.48
CA ASP A 320 1.26 -0.63 3.29
C ASP A 320 1.05 -1.46 2.02
N GLN A 321 1.16 -2.79 2.11
CA GLN A 321 0.84 -3.69 0.98
C GLN A 321 -0.66 -3.76 0.70
N GLU A 322 -1.53 -3.68 1.73
CA GLU A 322 -2.98 -3.59 1.55
C GLU A 322 -3.38 -2.32 0.78
N ARG A 323 -2.70 -1.19 1.02
CA ARG A 323 -2.89 0.03 0.22
C ARG A 323 -2.51 -0.17 -1.25
N LEU A 324 -1.42 -0.90 -1.50
CA LEU A 324 -0.96 -1.23 -2.85
C LEU A 324 -1.87 -2.24 -3.54
N TYR A 325 -2.43 -3.19 -2.79
CA TYR A 325 -3.46 -4.10 -3.28
C TYR A 325 -4.72 -3.33 -3.74
N ALA A 326 -5.17 -2.38 -2.93
CA ALA A 326 -6.29 -1.50 -3.29
C ALA A 326 -5.99 -0.64 -4.53
N LEU A 327 -4.75 -0.12 -4.64
CA LEU A 327 -4.29 0.57 -5.85
C LEU A 327 -4.41 -0.34 -7.09
N GLY A 328 -4.02 -1.61 -6.97
CA GLY A 328 -4.13 -2.59 -8.06
C GLY A 328 -5.57 -2.83 -8.50
N ILE A 329 -6.51 -2.96 -7.57
CA ILE A 329 -7.94 -3.10 -7.86
C ILE A 329 -8.44 -1.90 -8.68
N ASP A 330 -8.20 -0.69 -8.19
CA ASP A 330 -8.69 0.51 -8.88
C ASP A 330 -7.96 0.75 -10.20
N ALA A 331 -6.68 0.37 -10.31
CA ALA A 331 -5.93 0.43 -11.58
C ALA A 331 -6.58 -0.46 -12.66
N TYR A 332 -7.06 -1.66 -12.30
CA TYR A 332 -7.83 -2.50 -13.23
C TYR A 332 -9.11 -1.79 -13.69
N ARG A 333 -9.87 -1.23 -12.74
CA ARG A 333 -11.12 -0.53 -13.08
C ARG A 333 -10.88 0.68 -13.97
N LEU A 334 -9.82 1.44 -13.72
CA LEU A 334 -9.47 2.62 -14.50
C LEU A 334 -8.99 2.27 -15.92
N ILE A 335 -8.15 1.23 -16.07
CA ILE A 335 -7.70 0.82 -17.42
C ILE A 335 -8.87 0.30 -18.27
N GLN A 336 -9.84 -0.37 -17.66
CA GLN A 336 -11.07 -0.77 -18.36
C GLN A 336 -11.86 0.46 -18.85
N LEU A 337 -11.98 1.52 -18.05
CA LEU A 337 -12.64 2.75 -18.48
C LEU A 337 -11.92 3.44 -19.64
N LEU A 338 -10.59 3.41 -19.64
CA LEU A 338 -9.76 3.93 -20.74
C LEU A 338 -9.97 3.13 -22.02
N LEU A 339 -9.97 1.79 -21.93
CA LEU A 339 -10.16 0.90 -23.08
C LEU A 339 -11.53 1.06 -23.75
N VAL A 340 -12.59 1.28 -22.97
CA VAL A 340 -13.95 1.45 -23.51
C VAL A 340 -14.34 2.91 -23.75
N ASN A 341 -13.42 3.84 -23.54
CA ASN A 341 -13.61 5.30 -23.68
C ASN A 341 -14.83 5.83 -22.89
N ARG A 342 -15.01 5.37 -21.63
CA ARG A 342 -16.13 5.77 -20.78
C ARG A 342 -15.74 6.71 -19.63
N LEU A 343 -14.67 7.45 -19.76
CA LEU A 343 -14.19 8.36 -18.72
C LEU A 343 -15.25 9.41 -18.33
N ASN A 344 -15.92 10.00 -19.32
CA ASN A 344 -16.89 11.08 -19.08
C ASN A 344 -18.20 10.62 -18.42
N THR A 345 -18.55 9.34 -18.50
CA THR A 345 -19.81 8.80 -17.99
C THR A 345 -19.67 8.00 -16.71
N SER A 346 -18.44 7.58 -16.38
CA SER A 346 -18.16 6.68 -15.25
C SER A 346 -17.34 7.31 -14.14
N LEU A 347 -16.94 8.55 -14.29
CA LEU A 347 -16.26 9.33 -13.25
C LEU A 347 -17.23 10.36 -12.66
N PRO A 348 -17.13 10.67 -11.35
CA PRO A 348 -16.18 10.11 -10.38
C PRO A 348 -16.41 8.63 -10.09
N LEU A 349 -15.33 7.85 -10.00
CA LEU A 349 -15.38 6.44 -9.66
C LEU A 349 -15.33 6.29 -8.13
N ASP A 350 -16.28 5.54 -7.58
CA ASP A 350 -16.25 5.11 -6.19
C ASP A 350 -15.28 3.93 -6.06
N GLY A 351 -14.04 4.24 -5.72
CA GLY A 351 -12.93 3.31 -5.65
C GLY A 351 -12.72 2.69 -4.27
N VAL A 352 -12.02 1.56 -4.23
CA VAL A 352 -11.59 0.94 -2.97
C VAL A 352 -10.48 1.77 -2.30
N SER A 353 -9.74 2.55 -3.08
CA SER A 353 -8.71 3.46 -2.58
C SER A 353 -9.25 4.87 -2.24
N GLY A 354 -10.50 5.16 -2.56
CA GLY A 354 -11.17 6.45 -2.37
C GLY A 354 -11.95 6.90 -3.60
N GLN A 355 -12.56 8.07 -3.54
CA GLN A 355 -13.25 8.63 -4.69
C GLN A 355 -12.26 9.15 -5.73
N ILE A 356 -12.34 8.64 -6.96
CA ILE A 356 -11.39 8.94 -8.04
C ILE A 356 -12.02 9.84 -9.08
N ARG A 357 -11.32 10.91 -9.45
CA ARG A 357 -11.70 11.88 -10.48
C ARG A 357 -10.55 12.06 -11.45
N LEU A 358 -10.86 12.34 -12.71
CA LEU A 358 -9.84 12.69 -13.71
C LEU A 358 -9.67 14.22 -13.80
N ASN A 359 -8.42 14.65 -13.72
CA ASN A 359 -8.02 16.04 -13.98
C ASN A 359 -6.88 16.03 -15.01
N GLY A 360 -7.17 16.45 -16.24
CA GLY A 360 -6.25 16.28 -17.36
C GLY A 360 -5.92 14.82 -17.60
N HIS A 361 -4.67 14.43 -17.42
CA HIS A 361 -4.20 13.05 -17.54
C HIS A 361 -3.98 12.37 -16.16
N THR A 362 -4.37 13.00 -15.06
CA THR A 362 -4.13 12.47 -13.72
C THR A 362 -5.43 12.07 -13.04
N PHE A 363 -5.52 10.81 -12.64
CA PHE A 363 -6.57 10.33 -11.76
C PHE A 363 -6.24 10.73 -10.32
N GLN A 364 -7.00 11.68 -9.80
CA GLN A 364 -6.87 12.19 -8.44
C GLN A 364 -7.78 11.40 -7.51
N ARG A 365 -7.25 10.97 -6.37
CA ARG A 365 -7.94 10.21 -5.35
C ARG A 365 -8.24 11.10 -4.14
N ALA A 366 -9.49 11.13 -3.71
CA ALA A 366 -9.89 11.69 -2.43
C ALA A 366 -10.06 10.54 -1.43
N ALA A 367 -9.19 10.49 -0.42
CA ALA A 367 -9.21 9.49 0.63
C ALA A 367 -10.32 9.79 1.66
N THR A 368 -10.75 8.78 2.42
CA THR A 368 -11.77 8.88 3.47
C THR A 368 -11.20 9.58 4.70
N PRO A 369 -11.87 10.61 5.25
CA PRO A 369 -11.49 11.19 6.53
C PRO A 369 -11.72 10.21 7.68
N VAL A 370 -10.78 10.16 8.62
CA VAL A 370 -10.67 9.18 9.71
C VAL A 370 -10.33 9.87 11.02
N TRP A 371 -10.75 9.29 12.14
CA TRP A 371 -10.39 9.70 13.49
C TRP A 371 -9.89 8.50 14.28
N PHE A 372 -8.91 8.70 15.13
CA PHE A 372 -8.61 7.75 16.19
C PHE A 372 -9.54 8.02 17.38
N VAL A 373 -10.32 7.00 17.73
CA VAL A 373 -11.24 7.00 18.86
C VAL A 373 -11.04 5.70 19.64
N GLN A 374 -10.66 5.79 20.90
CA GLN A 374 -10.39 4.64 21.77
C GLN A 374 -9.42 3.62 21.15
N GLY A 375 -8.33 4.14 20.57
CA GLY A 375 -7.32 3.32 19.93
C GLY A 375 -7.72 2.68 18.61
N GLN A 376 -8.86 3.05 18.03
CA GLN A 376 -9.33 2.55 16.73
C GLN A 376 -9.47 3.67 15.72
N ALA A 377 -8.98 3.44 14.52
CA ALA A 377 -9.22 4.32 13.39
C ALA A 377 -10.63 4.04 12.84
N GLN A 378 -11.47 5.07 12.81
CA GLN A 378 -12.86 5.01 12.37
C GLN A 378 -13.13 6.10 11.33
N PRO A 379 -13.92 5.84 10.28
CA PRO A 379 -14.36 6.88 9.36
C PRO A 379 -15.05 8.02 10.11
N ALA A 380 -14.80 9.27 9.70
CA ALA A 380 -15.36 10.45 10.37
C ALA A 380 -16.90 10.49 10.40
N ASN A 381 -17.54 9.78 9.46
CA ASN A 381 -19.01 9.66 9.36
C ASN A 381 -19.54 8.35 9.95
N ALA A 382 -18.72 7.54 10.62
CA ALA A 382 -19.22 6.37 11.31
C ALA A 382 -20.19 6.79 12.44
N PRO A 383 -21.33 6.08 12.62
CA PRO A 383 -22.19 6.32 13.77
C PRO A 383 -21.34 6.09 15.03
N VAL A 384 -21.33 7.08 15.93
CA VAL A 384 -20.69 6.93 17.24
C VAL A 384 -21.41 5.80 17.95
N MET A 385 -20.76 4.64 18.08
CA MET A 385 -21.28 3.56 18.91
C MET A 385 -21.35 4.12 20.35
N PRO A 386 -22.52 4.16 20.98
CA PRO A 386 -22.60 4.56 22.37
C PRO A 386 -21.68 3.63 23.16
N GLY A 387 -20.71 4.22 23.88
CA GLY A 387 -19.76 3.46 24.68
C GLY A 387 -20.53 2.46 25.55
N VAL A 388 -20.20 1.18 25.43
CA VAL A 388 -20.72 0.16 26.35
C VAL A 388 -20.22 0.59 27.72
N GLN A 389 -21.09 1.14 28.55
CA GLN A 389 -20.81 1.33 29.97
C GLN A 389 -20.60 -0.05 30.58
N MET A 390 -19.35 -0.44 30.76
CA MET A 390 -18.98 -1.76 31.28
C MET A 390 -19.28 -1.92 32.79
N PHE A 391 -19.72 -0.85 33.47
CA PHE A 391 -20.17 -0.90 34.88
C PHE A 391 -21.39 -0.03 35.05
N PRO A 392 -22.53 -0.57 35.55
CA PRO A 392 -23.57 0.25 36.04
C PRO A 392 -23.04 1.02 37.27
N GLU A 393 -23.21 2.34 37.28
CA GLU A 393 -22.97 3.14 38.47
C GLU A 393 -23.80 2.54 39.62
N GLN A 394 -23.13 2.01 40.65
CA GLN A 394 -23.82 1.64 41.87
C GLN A 394 -24.36 2.93 42.52
N PRO A 395 -25.63 2.98 42.89
CA PRO A 395 -26.15 4.13 43.62
C PRO A 395 -25.43 4.26 44.95
N VAL A 396 -24.71 5.38 45.13
CA VAL A 396 -24.13 5.76 46.41
C VAL A 396 -25.27 5.92 47.37
N SER A 397 -25.49 5.00 48.29
CA SER A 397 -26.38 5.16 49.41
C SER A 397 -25.87 6.30 50.27
N ALA A 398 -26.60 7.40 50.31
CA ALA A 398 -26.36 8.51 51.23
C ALA A 398 -26.58 8.07 52.69
N PRO A 399 -25.84 8.64 53.65
CA PRO A 399 -25.85 8.28 55.04
C PRO A 399 -27.17 8.63 55.77
#